data_ce6c9c814b5ef9c314a0dd95724224a4
#
_entry.id   ce6c9c814b5ef9c314a0dd95724224a4
#
_cell.length_a   1.000
_cell.length_b   1.000
_cell.length_c   1.000
_cell.angle_alpha   90.00
_cell.angle_beta   90.00
_cell.angle_gamma   90.00
#
_symmetry.space_group_name_H-M   'P 1'
#
loop_
_entity.id
_entity.type
_entity.pdbx_description
1 polymer ?
#
loop_
_entity_poly.entity_id
_entity_poly.type
_entity_poly.pdbx_seq_one_letter_code
_entity_poly.pdbx_strand_id
1 'polypeptide(L)'
;EIALRRVLKDEGATAFTTNFDDLGDADINDPNFVGFDQIPGLASQRLMAEGYGFGAEGDWKTACLCRSLWVIQQGMPIGCSFLEDYTLNFAGDRSSCLQSHMLEVCPLIAVDKPTLEVHFLGIGIRKQQTARLVFTSKVGRGIKATVVDLGNRFRLISQEVECIEPKPMPNLP
;
A
#
# COMPACT_ATOMS: atom_id res chain seq x y z
N GLU A 1 1.88 14.31 4.79
CA GLU A 1 0.50 14.25 4.29
C GLU A 1 0.07 15.55 3.62
N ILE A 2 0.19 16.71 4.30
CA ILE A 2 -0.29 18.00 3.78
C ILE A 2 0.34 18.32 2.41
N ALA A 3 1.66 18.18 2.28
CA ALA A 3 2.37 18.45 1.04
C ALA A 3 1.90 17.51 -0.09
N LEU A 4 1.83 16.20 0.16
CA LEU A 4 1.37 15.22 -0.82
C LEU A 4 -0.08 15.48 -1.26
N ARG A 5 -0.96 15.77 -0.32
CA ARG A 5 -2.35 16.14 -0.60
C ARG A 5 -2.47 17.39 -1.48
N ARG A 6 -1.61 18.37 -1.23
CA ARG A 6 -1.57 19.60 -2.03
C ARG A 6 -1.15 19.31 -3.46
N VAL A 7 -0.07 18.56 -3.65
CA VAL A 7 0.37 18.14 -5.00
C VAL A 7 -0.73 17.39 -5.74
N LEU A 8 -1.34 16.39 -5.11
CA LEU A 8 -2.43 15.62 -5.73
C LEU A 8 -3.61 16.50 -6.14
N LYS A 9 -3.95 17.49 -5.32
CA LYS A 9 -5.02 18.45 -5.62
C LYS A 9 -4.65 19.39 -6.76
N ASP A 10 -3.44 19.94 -6.75
CA ASP A 10 -2.97 20.88 -7.76
C ASP A 10 -2.85 20.20 -9.13
N GLU A 11 -2.47 18.92 -9.16
CA GLU A 11 -2.40 18.11 -10.38
C GLU A 11 -3.75 17.47 -10.78
N GLY A 12 -4.78 17.60 -9.98
CA GLY A 12 -6.06 16.92 -10.20
C GLY A 12 -5.98 15.39 -10.15
N ALA A 13 -4.94 14.86 -9.48
CA ALA A 13 -4.69 13.43 -9.40
C ALA A 13 -5.50 12.75 -8.30
N THR A 14 -6.01 11.55 -8.58
CA THR A 14 -6.78 10.72 -7.64
C THR A 14 -6.09 9.39 -7.31
N ALA A 15 -4.92 9.18 -7.89
CA ALA A 15 -4.05 8.05 -7.59
C ALA A 15 -2.60 8.51 -7.64
N PHE A 16 -1.73 7.84 -6.92
CA PHE A 16 -0.32 8.16 -6.85
C PHE A 16 0.54 6.94 -6.56
N THR A 17 1.80 7.07 -6.83
CA THR A 17 2.83 6.11 -6.46
C THR A 17 4.03 6.88 -5.92
N THR A 18 4.87 6.23 -5.15
CA THR A 18 6.15 6.76 -4.71
C THR A 18 7.25 5.80 -5.11
N ASN A 19 8.40 6.34 -5.47
CA ASN A 19 9.61 5.57 -5.71
C ASN A 19 10.64 5.95 -4.65
N PHE A 20 11.43 5.00 -4.20
CA PHE A 20 12.46 5.25 -3.18
C PHE A 20 13.49 6.27 -3.64
N ASP A 21 13.89 6.20 -4.90
CA ASP A 21 14.91 7.08 -5.48
C ASP A 21 14.41 8.52 -5.63
N ASP A 22 13.12 8.70 -5.88
CA ASP A 22 12.51 10.02 -6.10
C ASP A 22 12.21 10.76 -4.79
N LEU A 23 12.32 10.11 -3.64
CA LEU A 23 12.11 10.76 -2.34
C LEU A 23 13.26 11.69 -1.92
N GLY A 24 14.26 11.82 -2.77
CA GLY A 24 15.42 12.67 -2.62
C GLY A 24 16.62 11.90 -2.06
N ASP A 25 17.69 11.91 -2.81
CA ASP A 25 18.97 11.24 -2.51
C ASP A 25 19.92 12.14 -1.71
N ALA A 26 19.48 13.36 -1.43
CA ALA A 26 20.28 14.38 -0.80
C ALA A 26 20.51 14.08 0.69
N ASP A 27 21.67 14.46 1.18
CA ASP A 27 21.95 14.51 2.60
C ASP A 27 20.89 15.38 3.29
N ILE A 28 20.17 14.79 4.24
CA ILE A 28 19.15 15.47 5.03
C ILE A 28 19.72 16.69 5.77
N ASN A 29 21.03 16.74 5.96
CA ASN A 29 21.74 17.87 6.57
C ASN A 29 22.11 18.95 5.54
N ASP A 30 21.87 18.73 4.24
CA ASP A 30 22.05 19.75 3.22
C ASP A 30 20.97 20.84 3.42
N PRO A 31 21.33 22.10 3.65
CA PRO A 31 20.36 23.20 3.79
C PRO A 31 19.51 23.43 2.54
N ASN A 32 19.90 22.89 1.40
CA ASN A 32 19.15 22.94 0.15
C ASN A 32 18.34 21.67 -0.11
N PHE A 33 18.24 20.78 0.87
CA PHE A 33 17.50 19.53 0.74
C PHE A 33 16.04 19.79 0.31
N VAL A 34 15.66 19.21 -0.82
CA VAL A 34 14.29 19.22 -1.32
C VAL A 34 13.85 17.75 -1.47
N GLY A 35 12.94 17.31 -0.64
CA GLY A 35 12.44 15.94 -0.68
C GLY A 35 11.71 15.54 0.60
N PHE A 36 11.37 14.26 0.68
CA PHE A 36 10.85 13.67 1.91
C PHE A 36 12.01 13.07 2.71
N ASP A 37 12.07 13.37 3.98
CA ASP A 37 13.04 12.81 4.92
C ASP A 37 12.69 11.39 5.34
N GLN A 38 11.48 10.94 5.04
CA GLN A 38 10.98 9.60 5.31
C GLN A 38 9.96 9.15 4.27
N ILE A 39 9.79 7.84 4.12
CA ILE A 39 8.72 7.26 3.28
C ILE A 39 7.36 7.66 3.88
N PRO A 40 6.43 8.20 3.07
CA PRO A 40 5.16 8.74 3.57
C PRO A 40 4.12 7.67 3.92
N GLY A 41 4.48 6.69 4.77
CA GLY A 41 3.64 5.56 5.14
C GLY A 41 2.26 5.97 5.67
N LEU A 42 2.22 6.66 6.80
CA LEU A 42 0.96 7.13 7.40
C LEU A 42 0.18 8.06 6.45
N ALA A 43 0.87 8.93 5.72
CA ALA A 43 0.24 9.83 4.76
C ALA A 43 -0.47 9.06 3.65
N SER A 44 0.20 8.06 3.06
CA SER A 44 -0.37 7.21 2.02
C SER A 44 -1.56 6.40 2.53
N GLN A 45 -1.46 5.83 3.73
CA GLN A 45 -2.55 5.07 4.36
C GLN A 45 -3.80 5.93 4.57
N ARG A 46 -3.64 7.17 5.02
CA ARG A 46 -4.76 8.10 5.22
C ARG A 46 -5.40 8.52 3.91
N LEU A 47 -4.59 8.82 2.89
CA LEU A 47 -5.09 9.16 1.55
C LEU A 47 -5.84 7.99 0.92
N MET A 48 -5.34 6.75 1.06
CA MET A 48 -6.07 5.56 0.60
C MET A 48 -7.42 5.39 1.31
N ALA A 49 -7.50 5.67 2.60
CA ALA A 49 -8.76 5.60 3.34
C ALA A 49 -9.80 6.63 2.85
N GLU A 50 -9.35 7.70 2.23
CA GLU A 50 -10.20 8.73 1.60
C GLU A 50 -10.48 8.43 0.11
N GLY A 51 -9.93 7.34 -0.42
CA GLY A 51 -10.19 6.87 -1.77
C GLY A 51 -9.14 7.21 -2.81
N TYR A 52 -8.00 7.76 -2.43
CA TYR A 52 -6.89 7.83 -3.37
C TYR A 52 -6.35 6.44 -3.67
N GLY A 53 -6.05 6.17 -4.93
CA GLY A 53 -5.37 4.94 -5.33
C GLY A 53 -3.89 5.02 -5.01
N PHE A 54 -3.31 3.90 -4.57
CA PHE A 54 -1.88 3.78 -4.29
C PHE A 54 -1.32 2.47 -4.84
N GLY A 55 -0.12 2.54 -5.36
CA GLY A 55 0.74 1.41 -5.70
C GLY A 55 2.17 1.78 -5.37
N ALA A 56 2.90 0.89 -4.70
CA ALA A 56 4.28 1.16 -4.28
C ALA A 56 5.26 1.16 -5.45
N GLU A 57 6.43 1.72 -5.23
CA GLU A 57 7.63 1.56 -6.07
C GLU A 57 7.46 1.93 -7.55
N GLY A 58 6.66 2.96 -7.82
CA GLY A 58 6.41 3.41 -9.18
C GLY A 58 5.30 2.65 -9.92
N ASP A 59 4.62 1.69 -9.29
CA ASP A 59 3.53 0.94 -9.93
C ASP A 59 2.23 1.75 -10.05
N TRP A 60 2.24 2.65 -11.01
CA TRP A 60 1.08 3.47 -11.35
C TRP A 60 -0.13 2.65 -11.81
N LYS A 61 0.08 1.45 -12.40
CA LYS A 61 -1.01 0.56 -12.84
C LYS A 61 -1.80 0.06 -11.65
N THR A 62 -1.11 -0.40 -10.61
CA THR A 62 -1.73 -0.81 -9.34
C THR A 62 -2.38 0.39 -8.64
N ALA A 63 -1.76 1.57 -8.66
CA ALA A 63 -2.37 2.78 -8.13
C ALA A 63 -3.71 3.09 -8.81
N CYS A 64 -3.76 3.05 -10.13
CA CYS A 64 -4.99 3.24 -10.90
C CYS A 64 -6.03 2.14 -10.63
N LEU A 65 -5.59 0.89 -10.50
CA LEU A 65 -6.48 -0.23 -10.16
C LEU A 65 -7.10 -0.04 -8.77
N CYS A 66 -6.31 0.30 -7.75
CA CYS A 66 -6.82 0.58 -6.41
C CYS A 66 -7.86 1.70 -6.43
N ARG A 67 -7.60 2.78 -7.17
CA ARG A 67 -8.58 3.86 -7.34
C ARG A 67 -9.87 3.37 -8.02
N SER A 68 -9.75 2.58 -9.07
CA SER A 68 -10.90 2.04 -9.80
C SER A 68 -11.75 1.13 -8.91
N LEU A 69 -11.12 0.25 -8.16
CA LEU A 69 -11.80 -0.64 -7.22
C LEU A 69 -12.47 0.15 -6.10
N TRP A 70 -11.83 1.21 -5.59
CA TRP A 70 -12.42 2.09 -4.60
C TRP A 70 -13.69 2.76 -5.12
N VAL A 71 -13.71 3.22 -6.37
CA VAL A 71 -14.90 3.80 -7.02
C VAL A 71 -16.01 2.76 -7.18
N ILE A 72 -15.66 1.54 -7.60
CA ILE A 72 -16.62 0.45 -7.78
C ILE A 72 -17.28 0.05 -6.46
N GLN A 73 -16.52 0.02 -5.36
CA GLN A 73 -17.03 -0.41 -4.05
C GLN A 73 -17.80 0.65 -3.28
N GLN A 74 -17.94 1.87 -3.80
CA GLN A 74 -18.65 2.94 -3.10
C GLN A 74 -20.04 2.52 -2.64
N GLY A 75 -20.34 2.78 -1.37
CA GLY A 75 -21.59 2.35 -0.74
C GLY A 75 -21.61 0.93 -0.21
N MET A 76 -20.54 0.17 -0.39
CA MET A 76 -20.38 -1.17 0.19
C MET A 76 -19.56 -1.08 1.50
N PRO A 77 -19.84 -1.92 2.51
CA PRO A 77 -19.09 -1.94 3.78
C PRO A 77 -17.77 -2.74 3.65
N ILE A 78 -17.05 -2.52 2.56
CA ILE A 78 -15.79 -3.20 2.23
C ILE A 78 -14.69 -2.17 2.01
N GLY A 79 -13.43 -2.62 1.96
CA GLY A 79 -12.28 -1.80 1.63
C GLY A 79 -11.41 -2.47 0.58
N CYS A 80 -10.58 -1.70 -0.07
CA CYS A 80 -9.52 -2.22 -0.94
C CYS A 80 -8.18 -1.62 -0.55
N SER A 81 -7.12 -2.33 -0.86
CA SER A 81 -5.75 -1.89 -0.58
C SER A 81 -4.80 -2.42 -1.65
N PHE A 82 -3.70 -1.72 -1.83
CA PHE A 82 -2.47 -2.30 -2.32
C PHE A 82 -1.95 -3.31 -1.30
N LEU A 83 -1.46 -4.45 -1.76
CA LEU A 83 -0.77 -5.48 -0.98
C LEU A 83 0.23 -6.19 -1.87
N GLU A 84 1.27 -6.75 -1.27
CA GLU A 84 2.28 -7.57 -1.94
C GLU A 84 2.19 -9.03 -1.53
N ASP A 85 2.61 -9.91 -2.44
CA ASP A 85 2.77 -11.33 -2.20
C ASP A 85 4.12 -11.58 -1.52
N TYR A 86 4.15 -11.66 -0.19
CA TYR A 86 5.39 -11.87 0.55
C TYR A 86 5.86 -13.33 0.51
N THR A 87 4.95 -14.26 0.69
CA THR A 87 5.29 -15.69 0.79
C THR A 87 4.18 -16.55 0.21
N LEU A 88 4.58 -17.53 -0.58
CA LEU A 88 3.69 -18.55 -1.14
C LEU A 88 3.89 -19.86 -0.39
N ASN A 89 2.80 -20.52 -0.04
CA ASN A 89 2.80 -21.85 0.54
C ASN A 89 1.98 -22.79 -0.36
N PHE A 90 2.62 -23.84 -0.85
CA PHE A 90 2.03 -24.88 -1.69
C PHE A 90 1.89 -26.21 -0.97
N ALA A 91 2.16 -26.25 0.35
CA ALA A 91 1.97 -27.46 1.15
C ALA A 91 0.49 -27.67 1.48
N GLY A 92 0.02 -28.90 1.34
CA GLY A 92 -1.36 -29.28 1.61
C GLY A 92 -2.28 -29.16 0.39
N ASP A 93 -3.57 -29.25 0.63
CA ASP A 93 -4.59 -29.33 -0.43
C ASP A 93 -4.92 -27.98 -1.07
N ARG A 94 -4.50 -26.89 -0.46
CA ARG A 94 -4.75 -25.52 -0.95
C ARG A 94 -3.49 -24.67 -0.88
N SER A 95 -3.18 -24.01 -1.96
CA SER A 95 -2.14 -22.98 -1.97
C SER A 95 -2.59 -21.76 -1.19
N SER A 96 -1.68 -21.15 -0.46
CA SER A 96 -1.92 -19.90 0.26
C SER A 96 -0.81 -18.90 0.02
N CYS A 97 -1.13 -17.63 0.16
CA CYS A 97 -0.21 -16.52 -0.01
C CYS A 97 -0.33 -15.58 1.17
N LEU A 98 0.79 -15.23 1.79
CA LEU A 98 0.83 -14.12 2.73
C LEU A 98 0.80 -12.81 1.96
N GLN A 99 -0.27 -12.06 2.16
CA GLN A 99 -0.43 -10.71 1.63
C GLN A 99 -0.07 -9.70 2.71
N SER A 100 0.89 -8.84 2.44
CA SER A 100 1.34 -7.83 3.39
C SER A 100 1.93 -6.62 2.67
N HIS A 101 2.21 -5.60 3.42
CA HIS A 101 3.14 -4.52 3.06
C HIS A 101 3.63 -3.84 4.34
N MET A 102 4.86 -3.33 4.30
CA MET A 102 5.49 -2.80 5.50
C MET A 102 4.93 -1.45 5.96
N LEU A 103 4.32 -0.67 5.07
CA LEU A 103 3.86 0.68 5.36
C LEU A 103 2.46 0.99 4.82
N GLU A 104 2.28 0.98 3.51
CA GLU A 104 1.16 1.62 2.83
C GLU A 104 0.00 0.65 2.60
N VAL A 105 -0.58 0.15 3.67
CA VAL A 105 -1.82 -0.66 3.61
C VAL A 105 -3.02 0.17 4.05
N CYS A 106 -4.09 0.12 3.28
CA CYS A 106 -5.30 0.90 3.55
C CYS A 106 -5.99 0.45 4.83
N PRO A 107 -6.20 1.30 5.84
CA PRO A 107 -6.80 0.91 7.10
C PRO A 107 -8.29 0.53 7.00
N LEU A 108 -8.96 0.74 5.87
CA LEU A 108 -10.35 0.29 5.67
C LEU A 108 -10.50 -1.23 5.64
N ILE A 109 -9.41 -1.97 5.39
CA ILE A 109 -9.42 -3.43 5.44
C ILE A 109 -9.09 -3.99 6.83
N ALA A 110 -8.77 -3.15 7.80
CA ALA A 110 -8.42 -3.58 9.16
C ALA A 110 -9.57 -4.30 9.86
N VAL A 111 -9.26 -5.38 10.58
CA VAL A 111 -10.25 -6.10 11.41
C VAL A 111 -10.63 -5.29 12.63
N ASP A 112 -9.65 -4.66 13.26
CA ASP A 112 -9.79 -3.84 14.45
C ASP A 112 -9.21 -2.44 14.24
N LYS A 113 -9.27 -1.60 15.28
CA LYS A 113 -8.67 -0.27 15.26
C LYS A 113 -7.15 -0.41 15.09
N PRO A 114 -6.56 0.18 14.02
CA PRO A 114 -5.12 0.15 13.81
C PRO A 114 -4.32 0.78 14.95
N THR A 115 -3.15 0.25 15.21
CA THR A 115 -2.16 0.82 16.14
C THR A 115 -1.24 1.76 15.37
N LEU A 116 -1.01 2.95 15.89
CA LEU A 116 0.02 3.85 15.37
C LEU A 116 1.38 3.45 15.90
N GLU A 117 2.29 3.15 15.02
CA GLU A 117 3.66 2.81 15.36
C GLU A 117 4.65 3.70 14.62
N VAL A 118 5.84 3.88 15.24
CA VAL A 118 6.94 4.67 14.68
C VAL A 118 8.22 3.86 14.82
N HIS A 119 8.77 3.43 13.70
CA HIS A 119 9.97 2.58 13.67
C HIS A 119 10.93 3.01 12.57
N PHE A 120 12.20 2.72 12.79
CA PHE A 120 13.18 2.75 11.70
C PHE A 120 12.86 1.63 10.70
N LEU A 121 12.97 1.95 9.41
CA LEU A 121 12.97 0.92 8.37
C LEU A 121 14.37 0.32 8.29
N GLY A 122 14.51 -0.96 8.62
CA GLY A 122 15.79 -1.68 8.59
C GLY A 122 16.37 -1.85 7.18
N ILE A 123 15.52 -1.77 6.16
CA ILE A 123 15.86 -2.01 4.76
C ILE A 123 15.70 -0.77 3.87
N GLY A 124 15.28 0.35 4.42
CA GLY A 124 14.97 1.55 3.63
C GLY A 124 16.21 2.36 3.25
N ILE A 125 16.14 3.04 2.11
CA ILE A 125 17.11 4.04 1.67
C ILE A 125 17.15 5.20 2.67
N ARG A 126 16.05 5.46 3.36
CA ARG A 126 15.91 6.47 4.41
C ARG A 126 15.80 5.82 5.78
N LYS A 127 16.83 6.00 6.59
CA LYS A 127 16.92 5.48 7.96
C LYS A 127 16.14 6.32 8.99
N GLN A 128 15.09 6.99 8.60
CA GLN A 128 14.26 7.79 9.49
C GLN A 128 13.14 6.96 10.10
N GLN A 129 12.66 7.37 11.26
CA GLN A 129 11.53 6.74 11.92
C GLN A 129 10.26 7.04 11.14
N THR A 130 9.68 6.03 10.51
CA THR A 130 8.46 6.18 9.72
C THR A 130 7.23 5.83 10.56
N ALA A 131 6.28 6.76 10.61
CA ALA A 131 4.99 6.52 11.22
C ALA A 131 4.09 5.69 10.28
N ARG A 132 3.43 4.69 10.83
CA ARG A 132 2.51 3.79 10.12
C ARG A 132 1.39 3.28 11.00
N LEU A 133 0.28 2.91 10.38
CA LEU A 133 -0.81 2.18 11.02
C LEU A 133 -0.56 0.69 10.82
N VAL A 134 -0.50 -0.06 11.91
CA VAL A 134 -0.28 -1.51 11.93
C VAL A 134 -1.57 -2.20 12.32
N PHE A 135 -1.94 -3.24 11.59
CA PHE A 135 -3.17 -4.00 11.80
C PHE A 135 -3.16 -5.31 11.01
N THR A 136 -4.07 -6.20 11.36
CA THR A 136 -4.40 -7.39 10.56
C THR A 136 -5.65 -7.10 9.72
N SER A 137 -5.69 -7.62 8.49
CA SER A 137 -6.86 -7.46 7.62
C SER A 137 -8.02 -8.36 8.05
N LYS A 138 -9.25 -7.97 7.67
CA LYS A 138 -10.45 -8.78 7.87
C LYS A 138 -10.33 -10.13 7.16
N VAL A 139 -10.87 -11.16 7.79
CA VAL A 139 -11.03 -12.50 7.20
C VAL A 139 -12.32 -12.57 6.39
N GLY A 140 -12.41 -13.56 5.49
CA GLY A 140 -13.59 -13.82 4.68
C GLY A 140 -13.33 -13.74 3.18
N ARG A 141 -14.39 -13.66 2.39
CA ARG A 141 -14.28 -13.60 0.92
C ARG A 141 -13.72 -12.26 0.46
N GLY A 142 -12.78 -12.34 -0.48
CA GLY A 142 -12.15 -11.20 -1.11
C GLY A 142 -11.91 -11.40 -2.59
N ILE A 143 -11.46 -10.36 -3.25
CA ILE A 143 -10.98 -10.40 -4.63
C ILE A 143 -9.54 -9.93 -4.65
N LYS A 144 -8.64 -10.79 -5.13
CA LYS A 144 -7.29 -10.40 -5.51
C LYS A 144 -7.30 -9.98 -6.97
N ALA A 145 -6.78 -8.82 -7.28
CA ALA A 145 -6.75 -8.30 -8.64
C ALA A 145 -5.39 -7.67 -8.96
N THR A 146 -4.96 -7.81 -10.20
CA THR A 146 -3.76 -7.15 -10.74
C THR A 146 -3.96 -6.73 -12.17
N VAL A 147 -3.25 -5.70 -12.61
CA VAL A 147 -3.22 -5.26 -14.00
C VAL A 147 -1.84 -5.54 -14.59
N VAL A 148 -1.83 -6.29 -15.67
CA VAL A 148 -0.61 -6.63 -16.41
C VAL A 148 -0.56 -5.81 -17.70
N ASP A 149 0.59 -5.20 -17.95
CA ASP A 149 0.90 -4.53 -19.21
C ASP A 149 1.43 -5.56 -20.22
N LEU A 150 0.80 -5.63 -21.37
CA LEU A 150 1.19 -6.49 -22.50
C LEU A 150 1.82 -5.69 -23.64
N GLY A 151 2.23 -4.45 -23.38
CA GLY A 151 2.84 -3.54 -24.35
C GLY A 151 1.84 -2.77 -25.21
N ASN A 152 0.85 -3.42 -25.74
CA ASN A 152 -0.19 -2.80 -26.57
C ASN A 152 -1.59 -2.76 -25.95
N ARG A 153 -1.74 -3.37 -24.78
CA ARG A 153 -3.00 -3.41 -24.00
C ARG A 153 -2.73 -3.80 -22.56
N PHE A 154 -3.66 -3.47 -21.69
CA PHE A 154 -3.68 -3.97 -20.31
C PHE A 154 -4.57 -5.20 -20.21
N ARG A 155 -4.21 -6.10 -19.29
CA ARG A 155 -5.03 -7.24 -18.89
C ARG A 155 -5.30 -7.15 -17.39
N LEU A 156 -6.57 -7.11 -17.03
CA LEU A 156 -6.98 -7.31 -15.64
C LEU A 156 -7.05 -8.82 -15.38
N ILE A 157 -6.40 -9.25 -14.31
CA ILE A 157 -6.49 -10.60 -13.76
C ILE A 157 -7.16 -10.44 -12.41
N SER A 158 -8.24 -11.17 -12.17
CA SER A 158 -8.94 -11.17 -10.88
C SER A 158 -9.25 -12.59 -10.45
N GLN A 159 -9.21 -12.82 -9.15
CA GLN A 159 -9.45 -14.12 -8.53
C GLN A 159 -10.23 -13.94 -7.24
N GLU A 160 -11.26 -14.74 -7.03
CA GLU A 160 -11.86 -14.88 -5.71
C GLU A 160 -10.87 -15.60 -4.79
N VAL A 161 -10.73 -15.05 -3.59
CA VAL A 161 -9.86 -15.60 -2.53
C VAL A 161 -10.63 -15.65 -1.22
N GLU A 162 -10.19 -16.54 -0.35
CA GLU A 162 -10.61 -16.56 1.04
C GLU A 162 -9.48 -16.03 1.90
N CYS A 163 -9.70 -14.86 2.50
CA CYS A 163 -8.78 -14.28 3.47
C CYS A 163 -8.95 -15.05 4.79
N ILE A 164 -7.88 -15.63 5.26
CA ILE A 164 -7.85 -16.41 6.50
C ILE A 164 -6.94 -15.72 7.52
N GLU A 165 -7.17 -16.00 8.78
CA GLU A 165 -6.31 -15.50 9.84
C GLU A 165 -4.88 -16.02 9.66
N PRO A 166 -3.87 -15.15 9.70
CA PRO A 166 -2.48 -15.56 9.59
C PRO A 166 -2.09 -16.40 10.81
N LYS A 167 -1.27 -17.42 10.58
CA LYS A 167 -0.62 -18.12 11.70
C LYS A 167 0.30 -17.18 12.44
N PRO A 168 0.56 -17.41 13.75
CA PRO A 168 1.58 -16.65 14.47
C PRO A 168 2.90 -16.66 13.71
N MET A 169 3.42 -15.50 13.45
CA MET A 169 4.68 -15.28 12.71
C MET A 169 5.58 -14.34 13.51
N PRO A 170 6.90 -14.42 13.30
CA PRO A 170 7.80 -13.37 13.79
C PRO A 170 7.35 -12.01 13.25
N ASN A 171 7.67 -10.94 13.99
CA ASN A 171 7.47 -9.60 13.47
C ASN A 171 8.21 -9.45 12.14
N LEU A 172 7.49 -8.97 11.14
CA LEU A 172 8.12 -8.55 9.89
C LEU A 172 8.90 -7.26 10.13
N PRO A 173 10.03 -7.07 9.41
CA PRO A 173 10.86 -5.88 9.56
C PRO A 173 10.10 -4.58 9.27
#